data_0ab16a4a0c5e02b8a27297c329f0915c
#
_entry.id   0ab16a4a0c5e02b8a27297c329f0915c
#
_cell.length_a   1.000
_cell.length_b   1.000
_cell.length_c   1.000
_cell.angle_alpha   90.00
_cell.angle_beta   90.00
_cell.angle_gamma   90.00
#
_symmetry.space_group_name_H-M   'P 1'
#
loop_
_entity.id
_entity.type
_entity.pdbx_description
1 polymer ?
#
loop_
_entity_poly.entity_id
_entity_poly.type
_entity_poly.pdbx_seq_one_letter_code
_entity_poly.pdbx_strand_id
1 'polypeptide(L)'
;MFIKVLLTIIFLAVMIGVGLYTRKQASSVDGFVLGGRAVGPWLTAFAFGTSYFSAVVFVGYAGQFGWKYGLSSAWIGIGNAVIGSLLAWILLGRRTKLMTQHIESRTMPDFFGTRFADQGLRVTASVIAFVFLIPYTAGVYSGISRLFEMGFNIPYEYCVVIMSILTAVYVILGGYKATAMNDFIQGIIMLFGIVAVILAVLNAQGGLVAAVDKLALIPSDADPSVNGGFATWFGPDPWGLLGVIILTSLGTMGLPQMVGKFYSITDESAIKRGTVISTIFAFIVAGGCYFLGGFGRLYDPVINPATGKIAFDSIVPSMLVTLPDVLIALVVLLVLSASMSTLASLVLTSSSTMTLDLIYRDKKSLPGEVEDGAIDDIVSEKVERRKVVVMRVLIMFFIAISLLIALNPPTFIAQLMGISWGALAGAFLAPFMLGLYWRGVTTASVWACFVWGVGLTVVNMLIGNPINPINCGAIAMVGGFPVVWLVSLFTKKLPQQTVSTIFECYK
;
A
#
# COMPACT_ATOMS: atom_id res chain seq x y z
N MET A 1 4.43 16.73 26.92
CA MET A 1 4.37 15.27 27.20
C MET A 1 2.94 14.77 27.47
N PHE A 2 2.21 15.30 28.48
CA PHE A 2 0.85 14.84 28.83
C PHE A 2 -0.15 14.85 27.67
N ILE A 3 -0.23 15.94 26.90
CA ILE A 3 -1.16 16.07 25.76
C ILE A 3 -0.88 15.01 24.69
N LYS A 4 0.39 14.75 24.36
CA LYS A 4 0.77 13.73 23.37
C LYS A 4 0.28 12.34 23.77
N VAL A 5 0.50 11.95 25.03
CA VAL A 5 0.08 10.65 25.56
C VAL A 5 -1.45 10.56 25.64
N LEU A 6 -2.12 11.58 26.15
CA LEU A 6 -3.58 11.60 26.26
C LEU A 6 -4.27 11.44 24.90
N LEU A 7 -3.87 12.21 23.90
CA LEU A 7 -4.45 12.14 22.56
C LEU A 7 -4.19 10.79 21.90
N THR A 8 -2.98 10.20 22.09
CA THR A 8 -2.67 8.86 21.59
C THR A 8 -3.56 7.80 22.25
N ILE A 9 -3.76 7.86 23.57
CA ILE A 9 -4.63 6.90 24.27
C ILE A 9 -6.08 7.02 23.79
N ILE A 10 -6.61 8.25 23.66
CA ILE A 10 -7.96 8.47 23.14
C ILE A 10 -8.10 7.90 21.73
N PHE A 11 -7.15 8.18 20.86
CA PHE A 11 -7.14 7.64 19.50
C PHE A 11 -7.17 6.12 19.49
N LEU A 12 -6.31 5.46 20.25
CA LEU A 12 -6.25 4.00 20.32
C LEU A 12 -7.54 3.41 20.92
N ALA A 13 -8.12 4.05 21.94
CA ALA A 13 -9.39 3.62 22.52
C ALA A 13 -10.54 3.68 21.50
N VAL A 14 -10.58 4.72 20.66
CA VAL A 14 -11.57 4.82 19.57
C VAL A 14 -11.35 3.70 18.54
N MET A 15 -10.11 3.43 18.11
CA MET A 15 -9.82 2.36 17.15
C MET A 15 -10.22 0.97 17.65
N ILE A 16 -9.91 0.66 18.90
CA ILE A 16 -10.30 -0.61 19.53
C ILE A 16 -11.83 -0.66 19.72
N GLY A 17 -12.44 0.45 20.12
CA GLY A 17 -13.89 0.55 20.28
C GLY A 17 -14.66 0.24 18.98
N VAL A 18 -14.19 0.75 17.84
CA VAL A 18 -14.73 0.41 16.51
C VAL A 18 -14.55 -1.08 16.21
N GLY A 19 -13.39 -1.66 16.53
CA GLY A 19 -13.13 -3.09 16.37
C GLY A 19 -14.11 -3.96 17.18
N LEU A 20 -14.38 -3.58 18.43
CA LEU A 20 -15.34 -4.28 19.29
C LEU A 20 -16.78 -4.12 18.78
N TYR A 21 -17.16 -2.94 18.30
CA TYR A 21 -18.48 -2.67 17.75
C TYR A 21 -18.79 -3.52 16.51
N THR A 22 -17.80 -3.69 15.63
CA THR A 22 -17.97 -4.41 14.37
C THR A 22 -17.73 -5.91 14.46
N ARG A 23 -17.26 -6.43 15.59
CA ARG A 23 -16.80 -7.84 15.78
C ARG A 23 -17.79 -8.92 15.32
N LYS A 24 -19.10 -8.67 15.45
CA LYS A 24 -20.14 -9.63 15.03
C LYS A 24 -20.16 -9.85 13.52
N GLN A 25 -19.79 -8.85 12.74
CA GLN A 25 -19.76 -8.91 11.27
C GLN A 25 -18.49 -9.60 10.74
N ALA A 26 -17.50 -9.77 11.58
CA ALA A 26 -16.26 -10.47 11.28
C ALA A 26 -16.31 -11.99 11.63
N SER A 27 -17.50 -12.57 11.71
CA SER A 27 -17.70 -14.00 12.05
C SER A 27 -17.68 -14.92 10.82
N SER A 28 -18.00 -14.40 9.63
CA SER A 28 -17.93 -15.12 8.35
C SER A 28 -16.71 -14.70 7.55
N VAL A 29 -16.27 -15.51 6.58
CA VAL A 29 -15.14 -15.19 5.69
C VAL A 29 -15.43 -13.93 4.90
N ASP A 30 -16.59 -13.81 4.27
CA ASP A 30 -16.97 -12.63 3.49
C ASP A 30 -17.07 -11.37 4.37
N GLY A 31 -17.58 -11.50 5.59
CA GLY A 31 -17.61 -10.39 6.54
C GLY A 31 -16.21 -9.98 6.99
N PHE A 32 -15.33 -10.97 7.25
CA PHE A 32 -13.97 -10.73 7.71
C PHE A 32 -13.06 -10.15 6.62
N VAL A 33 -13.14 -10.64 5.36
CA VAL A 33 -12.24 -10.27 4.26
C VAL A 33 -12.77 -9.11 3.42
N LEU A 34 -14.09 -9.07 3.15
CA LEU A 34 -14.72 -8.14 2.20
C LEU A 34 -15.75 -7.19 2.85
N GLY A 35 -15.98 -7.30 4.17
CA GLY A 35 -17.04 -6.53 4.82
C GLY A 35 -18.44 -6.81 4.27
N GLY A 36 -18.67 -8.03 3.75
CA GLY A 36 -19.93 -8.46 3.13
C GLY A 36 -20.22 -7.80 1.78
N ARG A 37 -19.23 -7.24 1.09
CA ARG A 37 -19.36 -6.46 -0.17
C ARG A 37 -20.41 -5.32 -0.08
N ALA A 38 -20.53 -4.74 1.11
CA ALA A 38 -21.56 -3.74 1.44
C ALA A 38 -20.95 -2.43 1.97
N VAL A 39 -19.74 -2.08 1.50
CA VAL A 39 -19.02 -0.88 1.95
C VAL A 39 -19.34 0.30 1.04
N GLY A 40 -19.87 1.36 1.61
CA GLY A 40 -20.29 2.56 0.89
C GLY A 40 -19.12 3.41 0.35
N PRO A 41 -19.42 4.41 -0.49
CA PRO A 41 -18.40 5.16 -1.25
C PRO A 41 -17.38 5.89 -0.37
N TRP A 42 -17.81 6.50 0.72
CA TRP A 42 -16.93 7.21 1.63
C TRP A 42 -15.93 6.28 2.32
N LEU A 43 -16.43 5.19 2.89
CA LEU A 43 -15.57 4.23 3.59
C LEU A 43 -14.59 3.57 2.62
N THR A 44 -15.03 3.21 1.40
CA THR A 44 -14.12 2.59 0.41
C THR A 44 -13.08 3.57 -0.10
N ALA A 45 -13.46 4.83 -0.38
CA ALA A 45 -12.53 5.84 -0.88
C ALA A 45 -11.47 6.19 0.17
N PHE A 46 -11.88 6.36 1.43
CA PHE A 46 -10.94 6.59 2.53
C PHE A 46 -10.09 5.35 2.79
N ALA A 47 -10.66 4.14 2.79
CA ALA A 47 -9.90 2.92 2.94
C ALA A 47 -8.85 2.73 1.82
N PHE A 48 -9.17 3.11 0.59
CA PHE A 48 -8.20 3.14 -0.51
C PHE A 48 -7.11 4.18 -0.26
N GLY A 49 -7.48 5.43 0.01
CA GLY A 49 -6.56 6.54 0.22
C GLY A 49 -5.63 6.31 1.41
N THR A 50 -6.17 5.97 2.58
CA THR A 50 -5.37 5.77 3.79
C THR A 50 -4.46 4.55 3.72
N SER A 51 -4.89 3.48 3.04
CA SER A 51 -4.04 2.30 2.82
C SER A 51 -2.91 2.56 1.84
N TYR A 52 -3.03 3.56 0.98
CA TYR A 52 -2.00 3.98 0.04
C TYR A 52 -0.89 4.78 0.73
N PHE A 53 -1.26 5.71 1.63
CA PHE A 53 -0.35 6.67 2.25
C PHE A 53 -0.10 6.32 3.72
N SER A 54 1.05 5.72 4.00
CA SER A 54 1.48 5.30 5.33
C SER A 54 2.68 6.09 5.82
N ALA A 55 3.24 5.69 6.98
CA ALA A 55 4.53 6.18 7.42
C ALA A 55 5.65 5.99 6.39
N VAL A 56 5.53 5.01 5.49
CA VAL A 56 6.46 4.84 4.37
C VAL A 56 6.51 6.09 3.50
N VAL A 57 5.33 6.66 3.16
CA VAL A 57 5.26 7.88 2.35
C VAL A 57 5.70 9.09 3.16
N PHE A 58 5.18 9.25 4.38
CA PHE A 58 5.41 10.44 5.19
C PHE A 58 6.85 10.53 5.72
N VAL A 59 7.43 9.43 6.20
CA VAL A 59 8.77 9.39 6.76
C VAL A 59 9.82 8.99 5.74
N GLY A 60 9.64 7.81 5.11
CA GLY A 60 10.63 7.24 4.21
C GLY A 60 10.71 7.97 2.87
N TYR A 61 9.62 8.00 2.12
CA TYR A 61 9.62 8.57 0.77
C TYR A 61 9.74 10.10 0.77
N ALA A 62 8.97 10.80 1.60
CA ALA A 62 9.05 12.24 1.70
C ALA A 62 10.45 12.70 2.14
N GLY A 63 11.08 12.00 3.10
CA GLY A 63 12.44 12.28 3.54
C GLY A 63 13.45 12.05 2.41
N GLN A 64 13.53 10.84 1.88
CA GLN A 64 14.54 10.48 0.88
C GLN A 64 14.35 11.23 -0.45
N PHE A 65 13.13 11.28 -0.97
CA PHE A 65 12.88 11.91 -2.28
C PHE A 65 12.82 13.42 -2.19
N GLY A 66 12.33 13.97 -1.08
CA GLY A 66 12.42 15.40 -0.81
C GLY A 66 13.87 15.88 -0.75
N TRP A 67 14.71 15.15 -0.05
CA TRP A 67 16.16 15.43 0.00
C TRP A 67 16.80 15.35 -1.39
N LYS A 68 16.47 14.31 -2.17
CA LYS A 68 17.09 14.07 -3.47
C LYS A 68 16.59 15.03 -4.56
N TYR A 69 15.32 15.38 -4.55
CA TYR A 69 14.69 16.12 -5.66
C TYR A 69 14.23 17.53 -5.29
N GLY A 70 14.25 17.91 -4.01
CA GLY A 70 13.74 19.20 -3.56
C GLY A 70 12.24 19.34 -3.84
N LEU A 71 11.81 20.53 -4.26
CA LEU A 71 10.38 20.82 -4.57
C LEU A 71 9.81 19.97 -5.69
N SER A 72 10.64 19.51 -6.63
CA SER A 72 10.16 18.64 -7.70
C SER A 72 9.63 17.29 -7.21
N SER A 73 9.94 16.88 -5.97
CA SER A 73 9.31 15.71 -5.34
C SER A 73 7.79 15.79 -5.27
N ALA A 74 7.19 17.00 -5.30
CA ALA A 74 5.74 17.19 -5.38
C ALA A 74 5.10 16.50 -6.60
N TRP A 75 5.83 16.32 -7.71
CA TRP A 75 5.36 15.56 -8.86
C TRP A 75 5.06 14.10 -8.55
N ILE A 76 5.72 13.51 -7.56
CA ILE A 76 5.42 12.16 -7.09
C ILE A 76 4.00 12.14 -6.50
N GLY A 77 3.66 13.14 -5.68
CA GLY A 77 2.31 13.28 -5.12
C GLY A 77 1.24 13.52 -6.18
N ILE A 78 1.52 14.35 -7.19
CA ILE A 78 0.64 14.57 -8.33
C ILE A 78 0.44 13.27 -9.12
N GLY A 79 1.51 12.55 -9.42
CA GLY A 79 1.46 11.22 -10.05
C GLY A 79 0.61 10.23 -9.26
N ASN A 80 0.78 10.19 -7.94
CA ASN A 80 0.00 9.35 -7.05
C ASN A 80 -1.49 9.71 -7.06
N ALA A 81 -1.85 11.00 -7.13
CA ALA A 81 -3.24 11.43 -7.22
C ALA A 81 -3.86 11.11 -8.59
N VAL A 82 -3.14 11.40 -9.68
CA VAL A 82 -3.67 11.26 -11.05
C VAL A 82 -3.58 9.80 -11.52
N ILE A 83 -2.43 9.17 -11.41
CA ILE A 83 -2.23 7.80 -11.92
C ILE A 83 -2.64 6.79 -10.84
N GLY A 84 -2.09 6.93 -9.63
CA GLY A 84 -2.28 5.96 -8.55
C GLY A 84 -3.67 5.94 -7.94
N SER A 85 -4.43 7.06 -8.03
CA SER A 85 -5.81 7.13 -7.55
C SER A 85 -6.79 7.32 -8.70
N LEU A 86 -6.87 8.47 -9.35
CA LEU A 86 -7.90 8.76 -10.37
C LEU A 86 -7.94 7.67 -11.46
N LEU A 87 -6.81 7.39 -12.09
CA LEU A 87 -6.73 6.43 -13.18
C LEU A 87 -6.98 4.99 -12.69
N ALA A 88 -6.50 4.65 -11.49
CA ALA A 88 -6.77 3.35 -10.87
C ALA A 88 -8.27 3.11 -10.66
N TRP A 89 -9.01 4.08 -10.14
CA TRP A 89 -10.45 3.99 -9.97
C TRP A 89 -11.20 3.90 -11.29
N ILE A 90 -10.82 4.69 -12.30
CA ILE A 90 -11.44 4.68 -13.64
C ILE A 90 -11.20 3.34 -14.33
N LEU A 91 -9.96 2.85 -14.34
CA LEU A 91 -9.60 1.65 -15.06
C LEU A 91 -10.02 0.38 -14.31
N LEU A 92 -9.78 0.31 -13.00
CA LEU A 92 -9.99 -0.93 -12.26
C LEU A 92 -11.34 -0.99 -11.55
N GLY A 93 -11.86 0.10 -11.01
CA GLY A 93 -12.99 0.11 -10.08
C GLY A 93 -14.18 -0.71 -10.57
N ARG A 94 -14.80 -0.31 -11.69
CA ARG A 94 -15.99 -0.98 -12.23
C ARG A 94 -15.70 -2.40 -12.70
N ARG A 95 -14.64 -2.59 -13.48
CA ARG A 95 -14.33 -3.90 -14.06
C ARG A 95 -13.91 -4.92 -13.02
N THR A 96 -13.13 -4.52 -12.04
CA THR A 96 -12.76 -5.39 -10.91
C THR A 96 -14.01 -5.82 -10.14
N LYS A 97 -14.86 -4.86 -9.76
CA LYS A 97 -16.08 -5.17 -9.02
C LYS A 97 -16.96 -6.20 -9.76
N LEU A 98 -17.30 -5.93 -11.02
CA LEU A 98 -18.20 -6.78 -11.79
C LEU A 98 -17.63 -8.18 -12.01
N MET A 99 -16.37 -8.29 -12.47
CA MET A 99 -15.77 -9.59 -12.74
C MET A 99 -15.56 -10.39 -11.45
N THR A 100 -15.08 -9.78 -10.36
CA THR A 100 -14.85 -10.53 -9.11
C THR A 100 -16.13 -10.95 -8.41
N GLN A 101 -17.24 -10.25 -8.61
CA GLN A 101 -18.54 -10.70 -8.16
C GLN A 101 -19.05 -11.86 -9.01
N HIS A 102 -18.91 -11.79 -10.33
CA HIS A 102 -19.37 -12.80 -11.26
C HIS A 102 -18.64 -14.14 -11.10
N ILE A 103 -17.31 -14.12 -10.92
CA ILE A 103 -16.50 -15.32 -10.68
C ILE A 103 -16.32 -15.63 -9.18
N GLU A 104 -17.07 -14.96 -8.31
CA GLU A 104 -17.06 -15.11 -6.83
C GLU A 104 -15.66 -15.03 -6.20
N SER A 105 -14.75 -14.29 -6.82
CA SER A 105 -13.38 -14.16 -6.31
C SER A 105 -13.34 -13.30 -5.04
N ARG A 106 -12.62 -13.79 -4.01
CA ARG A 106 -12.45 -13.12 -2.72
C ARG A 106 -11.10 -12.45 -2.56
N THR A 107 -10.11 -12.91 -3.32
CA THR A 107 -8.73 -12.43 -3.26
C THR A 107 -8.17 -12.24 -4.67
N MET A 108 -7.06 -11.51 -4.80
CA MET A 108 -6.38 -11.36 -6.08
C MET A 108 -5.76 -12.67 -6.60
N PRO A 109 -5.13 -13.55 -5.77
CA PRO A 109 -4.75 -14.89 -6.19
C PRO A 109 -5.91 -15.76 -6.69
N ASP A 110 -7.07 -15.69 -6.00
CA ASP A 110 -8.28 -16.39 -6.45
C ASP A 110 -8.77 -15.91 -7.82
N PHE A 111 -8.68 -14.60 -8.09
CA PHE A 111 -8.94 -14.05 -9.41
C PHE A 111 -8.03 -14.67 -10.48
N PHE A 112 -6.72 -14.77 -10.23
CA PHE A 112 -5.80 -15.39 -11.20
C PHE A 112 -6.16 -16.87 -11.43
N GLY A 113 -6.43 -17.62 -10.37
CA GLY A 113 -6.80 -19.03 -10.48
C GLY A 113 -8.06 -19.27 -11.30
N THR A 114 -9.10 -18.49 -11.05
CA THR A 114 -10.42 -18.65 -11.72
C THR A 114 -10.41 -18.04 -13.12
N ARG A 115 -9.89 -16.81 -13.29
CA ARG A 115 -9.86 -16.11 -14.58
C ARG A 115 -9.05 -16.84 -15.63
N PHE A 116 -7.96 -17.50 -15.24
CA PHE A 116 -7.04 -18.20 -16.16
C PHE A 116 -7.12 -19.72 -16.07
N ALA A 117 -8.10 -20.24 -15.33
CA ALA A 117 -8.38 -21.67 -15.16
C ALA A 117 -7.13 -22.47 -14.73
N ASP A 118 -6.31 -21.91 -13.84
CA ASP A 118 -5.05 -22.52 -13.38
C ASP A 118 -4.87 -22.33 -11.86
N GLN A 119 -5.02 -23.44 -11.13
CA GLN A 119 -4.83 -23.45 -9.67
C GLN A 119 -3.37 -23.22 -9.26
N GLY A 120 -2.41 -23.50 -10.13
CA GLY A 120 -1.00 -23.20 -9.90
C GLY A 120 -0.76 -21.69 -9.80
N LEU A 121 -1.40 -20.89 -10.67
CA LEU A 121 -1.36 -19.44 -10.60
C LEU A 121 -1.91 -18.91 -9.29
N ARG A 122 -3.03 -19.47 -8.80
CA ARG A 122 -3.63 -19.09 -7.50
C ARG A 122 -2.66 -19.31 -6.35
N VAL A 123 -2.06 -20.49 -6.28
CA VAL A 123 -1.09 -20.84 -5.22
C VAL A 123 0.15 -19.96 -5.29
N THR A 124 0.73 -19.82 -6.49
CA THR A 124 1.95 -19.03 -6.69
C THR A 124 1.71 -17.55 -6.38
N ALA A 125 0.59 -16.98 -6.81
CA ALA A 125 0.22 -15.60 -6.48
C ALA A 125 0.03 -15.41 -4.97
N SER A 126 -0.55 -16.41 -4.27
CA SER A 126 -0.70 -16.36 -2.80
C SER A 126 0.67 -16.34 -2.10
N VAL A 127 1.61 -17.17 -2.54
CA VAL A 127 2.98 -17.21 -2.00
C VAL A 127 3.71 -15.89 -2.29
N ILE A 128 3.64 -15.38 -3.52
CA ILE A 128 4.25 -14.09 -3.89
C ILE A 128 3.66 -12.97 -3.01
N ALA A 129 2.34 -12.91 -2.86
CA ALA A 129 1.69 -11.91 -2.03
C ALA A 129 2.16 -12.02 -0.58
N PHE A 130 2.16 -13.20 0.03
CA PHE A 130 2.58 -13.40 1.39
C PHE A 130 4.04 -12.95 1.61
N VAL A 131 4.97 -13.44 0.80
CA VAL A 131 6.40 -13.19 0.95
C VAL A 131 6.74 -11.71 0.79
N PHE A 132 6.23 -11.07 -0.25
CA PHE A 132 6.61 -9.68 -0.56
C PHE A 132 5.80 -8.63 0.18
N LEU A 133 4.68 -8.98 0.84
CA LEU A 133 4.02 -8.09 1.80
C LEU A 133 4.78 -7.97 3.13
N ILE A 134 5.64 -8.94 3.49
CA ILE A 134 6.45 -8.89 4.72
C ILE A 134 7.39 -7.69 4.76
N PRO A 135 8.29 -7.46 3.77
CA PRO A 135 9.17 -6.29 3.78
C PRO A 135 8.39 -4.97 3.70
N TYR A 136 7.24 -4.93 3.05
CA TYR A 136 6.36 -3.76 3.09
C TYR A 136 5.90 -3.47 4.53
N THR A 137 5.37 -4.47 5.21
CA THR A 137 4.90 -4.34 6.60
C THR A 137 6.04 -3.92 7.54
N ALA A 138 7.22 -4.50 7.37
CA ALA A 138 8.41 -4.12 8.12
C ALA A 138 8.79 -2.64 7.90
N GLY A 139 8.72 -2.16 6.66
CA GLY A 139 8.97 -0.75 6.33
C GLY A 139 7.96 0.20 6.98
N VAL A 140 6.68 -0.19 7.07
CA VAL A 140 5.66 0.61 7.78
C VAL A 140 5.95 0.66 9.28
N TYR A 141 6.30 -0.46 9.90
CA TYR A 141 6.71 -0.49 11.31
C TYR A 141 7.94 0.38 11.56
N SER A 142 8.93 0.32 10.68
CA SER A 142 10.14 1.15 10.79
C SER A 142 9.80 2.64 10.75
N GLY A 143 8.97 3.07 9.81
CA GLY A 143 8.59 4.48 9.67
C GLY A 143 7.86 5.03 10.88
N ILE A 144 6.85 4.30 11.41
CA ILE A 144 6.10 4.73 12.58
C ILE A 144 6.99 4.76 13.84
N SER A 145 7.87 3.77 13.99
CA SER A 145 8.71 3.66 15.18
C SER A 145 9.75 4.75 15.25
N ARG A 146 10.33 5.19 14.11
CA ARG A 146 11.25 6.35 14.06
C ARG A 146 10.56 7.64 14.53
N LEU A 147 9.31 7.84 14.16
CA LEU A 147 8.57 9.01 14.62
C LEU A 147 8.23 8.95 16.11
N PHE A 148 7.88 7.76 16.62
CA PHE A 148 7.61 7.57 18.04
C PHE A 148 8.85 7.73 18.89
N GLU A 149 9.98 7.20 18.46
CA GLU A 149 11.30 7.42 19.08
C GLU A 149 11.55 8.91 19.28
N MET A 150 11.37 9.70 18.21
CA MET A 150 11.55 11.14 18.26
C MET A 150 10.49 11.86 19.11
N GLY A 151 9.19 11.51 18.92
CA GLY A 151 8.08 12.24 19.56
C GLY A 151 7.95 11.99 21.07
N PHE A 152 8.32 10.82 21.55
CA PHE A 152 8.16 10.39 22.95
C PHE A 152 9.49 10.07 23.65
N ASN A 153 10.62 10.09 22.92
CA ASN A 153 11.92 9.69 23.43
C ASN A 153 11.92 8.25 24.00
N ILE A 154 11.21 7.34 23.31
CA ILE A 154 11.15 5.92 23.62
C ILE A 154 12.07 5.18 22.64
N PRO A 155 12.92 4.23 23.07
CA PRO A 155 13.78 3.47 22.14
C PRO A 155 12.99 2.79 21.04
N TYR A 156 13.57 2.82 19.83
CA TYR A 156 12.96 2.33 18.59
C TYR A 156 12.36 0.92 18.72
N GLU A 157 13.09 0.01 19.36
CA GLU A 157 12.71 -1.40 19.50
C GLU A 157 11.38 -1.57 20.27
N TYR A 158 11.20 -0.79 21.34
CA TYR A 158 9.93 -0.83 22.10
C TYR A 158 8.77 -0.27 21.27
N CYS A 159 9.01 0.78 20.48
CA CYS A 159 7.99 1.34 19.59
C CYS A 159 7.52 0.30 18.56
N VAL A 160 8.44 -0.41 17.92
CA VAL A 160 8.12 -1.46 16.94
C VAL A 160 7.26 -2.56 17.56
N VAL A 161 7.63 -3.04 18.76
CA VAL A 161 6.88 -4.09 19.46
C VAL A 161 5.48 -3.61 19.85
N ILE A 162 5.36 -2.43 20.45
CA ILE A 162 4.06 -1.86 20.85
C ILE A 162 3.13 -1.71 19.65
N MET A 163 3.63 -1.16 18.53
CA MET A 163 2.84 -0.98 17.31
C MET A 163 2.41 -2.33 16.70
N SER A 164 3.25 -3.33 16.75
CA SER A 164 2.92 -4.69 16.29
C SER A 164 1.78 -5.31 17.10
N ILE A 165 1.83 -5.20 18.41
CA ILE A 165 0.77 -5.70 19.31
C ILE A 165 -0.55 -4.95 19.06
N LEU A 166 -0.52 -3.62 18.96
CA LEU A 166 -1.70 -2.81 18.70
C LEU A 166 -2.36 -3.18 17.38
N THR A 167 -1.56 -3.37 16.33
CA THR A 167 -2.06 -3.80 15.01
C THR A 167 -2.74 -5.16 15.11
N ALA A 168 -2.10 -6.13 15.78
CA ALA A 168 -2.67 -7.46 15.96
C ALA A 168 -4.04 -7.39 16.65
N VAL A 169 -4.13 -6.66 17.75
CA VAL A 169 -5.37 -6.58 18.56
C VAL A 169 -6.54 -6.06 17.72
N TYR A 170 -6.40 -4.91 17.07
CA TYR A 170 -7.56 -4.32 16.40
C TYR A 170 -7.96 -5.02 15.10
N VAL A 171 -7.00 -5.60 14.34
CA VAL A 171 -7.30 -6.34 13.11
C VAL A 171 -7.98 -7.68 13.42
N ILE A 172 -7.48 -8.41 14.43
CA ILE A 172 -8.06 -9.69 14.84
C ILE A 172 -9.51 -9.54 15.33
N LEU A 173 -9.82 -8.42 16.00
CA LEU A 173 -11.16 -8.18 16.54
C LEU A 173 -12.19 -7.84 15.48
N GLY A 174 -11.85 -7.01 14.50
CA GLY A 174 -12.84 -6.31 13.69
C GLY A 174 -12.93 -6.69 12.21
N GLY A 175 -11.93 -7.32 11.62
CA GLY A 175 -11.90 -7.65 10.19
C GLY A 175 -12.02 -6.39 9.28
N TYR A 176 -12.43 -6.59 8.02
CA TYR A 176 -12.45 -5.53 7.00
C TYR A 176 -13.36 -4.34 7.35
N LYS A 177 -14.54 -4.58 7.96
CA LYS A 177 -15.47 -3.47 8.25
C LYS A 177 -14.94 -2.55 9.34
N ALA A 178 -14.28 -3.11 10.35
CA ALA A 178 -13.61 -2.30 11.36
C ALA A 178 -12.49 -1.47 10.74
N THR A 179 -11.65 -2.10 9.90
CA THR A 179 -10.60 -1.40 9.18
C THR A 179 -11.15 -0.25 8.35
N ALA A 180 -12.20 -0.46 7.55
CA ALA A 180 -12.77 0.58 6.71
C ALA A 180 -13.37 1.75 7.52
N MET A 181 -14.00 1.48 8.68
CA MET A 181 -14.49 2.53 9.59
C MET A 181 -13.34 3.30 10.25
N ASN A 182 -12.32 2.59 10.69
CA ASN A 182 -11.10 3.21 11.24
C ASN A 182 -10.39 4.04 10.17
N ASP A 183 -10.28 3.52 8.95
CA ASP A 183 -9.67 4.22 7.80
C ASP A 183 -10.38 5.55 7.52
N PHE A 184 -11.70 5.62 7.68
CA PHE A 184 -12.45 6.87 7.53
C PHE A 184 -12.07 7.91 8.59
N ILE A 185 -12.04 7.52 9.88
CA ILE A 185 -11.64 8.40 10.98
C ILE A 185 -10.18 8.85 10.81
N GLN A 186 -9.31 7.91 10.52
CA GLN A 186 -7.88 8.12 10.30
C GLN A 186 -7.63 9.05 9.10
N GLY A 187 -8.38 8.88 8.03
CA GLY A 187 -8.25 9.72 6.85
C GLY A 187 -8.63 11.18 7.11
N ILE A 188 -9.62 11.44 7.96
CA ILE A 188 -9.94 12.81 8.38
C ILE A 188 -8.75 13.42 9.14
N ILE A 189 -8.14 12.67 10.06
CA ILE A 189 -6.96 13.12 10.80
C ILE A 189 -5.79 13.40 9.83
N MET A 190 -5.61 12.54 8.81
CA MET A 190 -4.55 12.73 7.80
C MET A 190 -4.76 14.00 6.98
N LEU A 191 -5.99 14.30 6.54
CA LEU A 191 -6.29 15.49 5.74
C LEU A 191 -5.97 16.79 6.51
N PHE A 192 -6.44 16.91 7.72
CA PHE A 192 -6.17 18.11 8.52
C PHE A 192 -4.74 18.15 9.04
N GLY A 193 -4.19 17.00 9.43
CA GLY A 193 -2.86 16.89 9.99
C GLY A 193 -1.78 17.34 9.02
N ILE A 194 -1.81 16.85 7.76
CA ILE A 194 -0.78 17.20 6.77
C ILE A 194 -0.77 18.71 6.46
N VAL A 195 -1.96 19.32 6.32
CA VAL A 195 -2.06 20.76 6.06
C VAL A 195 -1.50 21.57 7.24
N ALA A 196 -1.86 21.20 8.46
CA ALA A 196 -1.34 21.88 9.67
C ALA A 196 0.18 21.76 9.80
N VAL A 197 0.75 20.59 9.49
CA VAL A 197 2.19 20.35 9.53
C VAL A 197 2.92 21.17 8.46
N ILE A 198 2.41 21.21 7.23
CA ILE A 198 3.00 22.04 6.16
C ILE A 198 3.04 23.50 6.56
N LEU A 199 1.92 24.03 7.06
CA LEU A 199 1.83 25.42 7.50
C LEU A 199 2.83 25.72 8.63
N ALA A 200 2.96 24.80 9.60
CA ALA A 200 3.87 24.97 10.71
C ALA A 200 5.34 24.97 10.30
N VAL A 201 5.74 24.01 9.43
CA VAL A 201 7.11 23.91 8.92
C VAL A 201 7.48 25.13 8.06
N LEU A 202 6.57 25.57 7.19
CA LEU A 202 6.79 26.76 6.37
C LEU A 202 6.88 28.03 7.21
N ASN A 203 6.03 28.18 8.22
CA ASN A 203 6.09 29.34 9.13
C ASN A 203 7.42 29.39 9.90
N ALA A 204 7.95 28.24 10.32
CA ALA A 204 9.26 28.16 10.95
C ALA A 204 10.40 28.62 10.03
N GLN A 205 10.22 28.52 8.71
CA GLN A 205 11.17 28.99 7.71
C GLN A 205 10.96 30.46 7.26
N GLY A 206 9.96 31.14 7.77
CA GLY A 206 9.59 32.52 7.39
C GLY A 206 8.53 32.60 6.28
N GLY A 207 7.79 31.53 6.06
CA GLY A 207 6.76 31.39 5.02
C GLY A 207 7.26 30.69 3.76
N LEU A 208 6.34 30.42 2.85
CA LEU A 208 6.62 29.63 1.62
C LEU A 208 7.68 30.31 0.74
N VAL A 209 7.58 31.60 0.49
CA VAL A 209 8.54 32.32 -0.39
C VAL A 209 9.95 32.26 0.21
N ALA A 210 10.08 32.60 1.49
CA ALA A 210 11.39 32.55 2.17
C ALA A 210 11.98 31.12 2.20
N ALA A 211 11.17 30.09 2.37
CA ALA A 211 11.60 28.69 2.30
C ALA A 211 12.11 28.30 0.91
N VAL A 212 11.42 28.73 -0.15
CA VAL A 212 11.83 28.50 -1.56
C VAL A 212 13.13 29.25 -1.88
N ASP A 213 13.23 30.52 -1.46
CA ASP A 213 14.45 31.33 -1.66
C ASP A 213 15.65 30.69 -0.96
N LYS A 214 15.49 30.21 0.28
CA LYS A 214 16.55 29.48 0.99
C LYS A 214 16.95 28.20 0.26
N LEU A 215 15.97 27.44 -0.24
CA LEU A 215 16.20 26.20 -0.98
C LEU A 215 16.94 26.45 -2.30
N ALA A 216 16.66 27.58 -2.95
CA ALA A 216 17.32 28.00 -4.19
C ALA A 216 18.81 28.36 -3.97
N LEU A 217 19.22 28.66 -2.76
CA LEU A 217 20.63 28.96 -2.44
C LEU A 217 21.45 27.70 -2.17
N ILE A 218 20.82 26.51 -2.05
CA ILE A 218 21.53 25.27 -1.76
C ILE A 218 22.24 24.77 -3.02
N PRO A 219 23.59 24.51 -2.95
CA PRO A 219 24.35 23.98 -4.06
C PRO A 219 23.87 22.60 -4.52
N SER A 220 24.03 22.31 -5.79
CA SER A 220 23.77 20.97 -6.35
C SER A 220 24.79 19.96 -5.80
N ASP A 221 24.32 18.72 -5.54
CA ASP A 221 25.22 17.63 -5.13
C ASP A 221 26.20 17.21 -6.24
N ALA A 222 25.80 17.41 -7.51
CA ALA A 222 26.63 17.05 -8.66
C ALA A 222 27.67 18.13 -9.03
N ASP A 223 27.32 19.40 -8.83
CA ASP A 223 28.21 20.55 -9.08
C ASP A 223 27.91 21.65 -8.06
N PRO A 224 28.79 21.81 -7.04
CA PRO A 224 28.61 22.80 -5.98
C PRO A 224 28.63 24.26 -6.47
N SER A 225 29.07 24.53 -7.71
CA SER A 225 29.03 25.87 -8.31
C SER A 225 27.65 26.26 -8.81
N VAL A 226 26.72 25.28 -8.97
CA VAL A 226 25.37 25.46 -9.47
C VAL A 226 24.36 25.45 -8.32
N ASN A 227 23.70 26.59 -8.12
CA ASN A 227 22.62 26.74 -7.14
C ASN A 227 21.24 26.58 -7.81
N GLY A 228 20.20 26.37 -7.01
CA GLY A 228 18.80 26.42 -7.43
C GLY A 228 18.23 25.12 -7.94
N GLY A 229 19.02 24.07 -8.12
CA GLY A 229 18.55 22.79 -8.64
C GLY A 229 17.38 22.18 -7.85
N PHE A 230 17.34 22.37 -6.54
CA PHE A 230 16.29 21.85 -5.66
C PHE A 230 14.99 22.68 -5.63
N ALA A 231 15.02 23.91 -6.17
CA ALA A 231 13.87 24.80 -6.29
C ALA A 231 13.26 24.79 -7.71
N THR A 232 13.77 23.95 -8.63
CA THR A 232 13.28 23.86 -10.00
C THR A 232 12.11 22.89 -10.15
N TRP A 233 11.35 23.03 -11.26
CA TRP A 233 10.19 22.19 -11.57
C TRP A 233 10.53 20.70 -11.74
N PHE A 234 11.69 20.36 -12.30
CA PHE A 234 12.09 18.97 -12.60
C PHE A 234 13.22 18.45 -11.70
N GLY A 235 13.79 19.32 -10.84
CA GLY A 235 14.85 18.95 -9.91
C GLY A 235 16.17 18.56 -10.59
N PRO A 236 17.13 18.08 -9.79
CA PRO A 236 18.47 17.74 -10.27
C PRO A 236 18.54 16.41 -11.04
N ASP A 237 17.55 15.52 -10.90
CA ASP A 237 17.52 14.18 -11.54
C ASP A 237 16.11 13.85 -12.05
N PRO A 238 15.67 14.37 -13.21
CA PRO A 238 14.34 14.15 -13.76
C PRO A 238 14.03 12.67 -14.07
N TRP A 239 15.02 11.91 -14.52
CA TRP A 239 14.83 10.49 -14.87
C TRP A 239 14.65 9.62 -13.63
N GLY A 240 15.42 9.86 -12.57
CA GLY A 240 15.21 9.19 -11.29
C GLY A 240 13.86 9.56 -10.68
N LEU A 241 13.45 10.83 -10.79
CA LEU A 241 12.14 11.29 -10.36
C LEU A 241 11.00 10.56 -11.11
N LEU A 242 11.11 10.40 -12.43
CA LEU A 242 10.16 9.66 -13.25
C LEU A 242 10.05 8.19 -12.81
N GLY A 243 11.18 7.53 -12.52
CA GLY A 243 11.19 6.16 -11.98
C GLY A 243 10.42 6.04 -10.67
N VAL A 244 10.57 7.00 -9.76
CA VAL A 244 9.82 7.05 -8.50
C VAL A 244 8.32 7.26 -8.76
N ILE A 245 7.96 8.19 -9.64
CA ILE A 245 6.55 8.43 -10.02
C ILE A 245 5.92 7.15 -10.56
N ILE A 246 6.59 6.46 -11.47
CA ILE A 246 6.11 5.20 -12.05
C ILE A 246 5.92 4.15 -10.95
N LEU A 247 6.94 3.88 -10.13
CA LEU A 247 6.86 2.88 -9.06
C LEU A 247 5.70 3.16 -8.13
N THR A 248 5.62 4.38 -7.61
CA THR A 248 4.65 4.73 -6.57
C THR A 248 3.23 4.88 -7.09
N SER A 249 3.04 5.30 -8.35
CA SER A 249 1.72 5.51 -8.93
C SER A 249 1.13 4.25 -9.56
N LEU A 250 1.90 3.52 -10.38
CA LEU A 250 1.41 2.29 -11.00
C LEU A 250 1.32 1.12 -10.00
N GLY A 251 2.20 1.11 -8.99
CA GLY A 251 2.24 0.03 -8.00
C GLY A 251 0.89 -0.25 -7.36
N THR A 252 0.12 0.78 -7.04
CA THR A 252 -1.21 0.63 -6.40
C THR A 252 -2.20 -0.21 -7.20
N MET A 253 -2.09 -0.21 -8.53
CA MET A 253 -2.97 -0.99 -9.40
C MET A 253 -2.62 -2.49 -9.43
N GLY A 254 -1.41 -2.86 -8.98
CA GLY A 254 -0.95 -4.25 -8.91
C GLY A 254 -0.84 -4.82 -7.50
N LEU A 255 -1.06 -4.00 -6.47
CA LEU A 255 -0.97 -4.45 -5.08
C LEU A 255 -2.27 -5.10 -4.60
N PRO A 256 -2.23 -6.34 -4.08
CA PRO A 256 -3.42 -7.09 -3.69
C PRO A 256 -4.30 -6.36 -2.66
N GLN A 257 -3.71 -5.71 -1.66
CA GLN A 257 -4.43 -4.98 -0.62
C GLN A 257 -5.12 -3.71 -1.15
N MET A 258 -4.62 -3.11 -2.22
CA MET A 258 -5.23 -1.95 -2.86
C MET A 258 -6.38 -2.36 -3.77
N VAL A 259 -6.13 -3.33 -4.63
CA VAL A 259 -7.12 -3.88 -5.57
C VAL A 259 -8.29 -4.52 -4.82
N GLY A 260 -8.03 -5.17 -3.69
CA GLY A 260 -9.06 -5.76 -2.82
C GLY A 260 -10.12 -4.76 -2.32
N LYS A 261 -9.81 -3.45 -2.27
CA LYS A 261 -10.80 -2.43 -1.91
C LYS A 261 -11.95 -2.34 -2.93
N PHE A 262 -11.68 -2.59 -4.21
CA PHE A 262 -12.72 -2.61 -5.24
C PHE A 262 -13.67 -3.81 -5.15
N TYR A 263 -13.24 -4.91 -4.52
CA TYR A 263 -14.08 -6.11 -4.30
C TYR A 263 -15.22 -5.85 -3.31
N SER A 264 -15.03 -4.89 -2.40
CA SER A 264 -15.93 -4.60 -1.27
C SER A 264 -17.01 -3.56 -1.58
N ILE A 265 -16.95 -2.88 -2.74
CA ILE A 265 -17.83 -1.76 -3.11
C ILE A 265 -19.27 -2.24 -3.32
N THR A 266 -20.25 -1.48 -2.79
CA THR A 266 -21.69 -1.82 -2.88
C THR A 266 -22.23 -1.79 -4.31
N ASP A 267 -22.01 -0.68 -5.02
CA ASP A 267 -22.63 -0.42 -6.32
C ASP A 267 -21.76 0.45 -7.24
N GLU A 268 -22.15 0.60 -8.50
CA GLU A 268 -21.41 1.39 -9.49
C GLU A 268 -21.43 2.90 -9.21
N SER A 269 -22.49 3.41 -8.57
CA SER A 269 -22.57 4.84 -8.21
C SER A 269 -21.55 5.18 -7.13
N ALA A 270 -21.27 4.22 -6.23
CA ALA A 270 -20.23 4.33 -5.22
C ALA A 270 -18.83 4.45 -5.84
N ILE A 271 -18.59 3.82 -7.00
CA ILE A 271 -17.31 3.94 -7.71
C ILE A 271 -17.07 5.38 -8.18
N LYS A 272 -18.06 6.02 -8.82
CA LYS A 272 -17.92 7.41 -9.30
C LYS A 272 -17.63 8.37 -8.15
N ARG A 273 -18.36 8.26 -7.04
CA ARG A 273 -18.14 9.09 -5.85
C ARG A 273 -16.79 8.78 -5.20
N GLY A 274 -16.45 7.50 -5.08
CA GLY A 274 -15.17 7.05 -4.54
C GLY A 274 -13.97 7.56 -5.34
N THR A 275 -14.07 7.61 -6.67
CA THR A 275 -13.05 8.18 -7.56
C THR A 275 -12.72 9.62 -7.18
N VAL A 276 -13.73 10.47 -7.04
CA VAL A 276 -13.52 11.90 -6.70
C VAL A 276 -12.92 12.04 -5.30
N ILE A 277 -13.54 11.38 -4.32
CA ILE A 277 -13.12 11.47 -2.90
C ILE A 277 -11.67 10.99 -2.75
N SER A 278 -11.34 9.82 -3.29
CA SER A 278 -10.01 9.23 -3.19
C SER A 278 -8.94 10.07 -3.92
N THR A 279 -9.29 10.67 -5.06
CA THR A 279 -8.35 11.52 -5.81
C THR A 279 -8.04 12.81 -5.06
N ILE A 280 -9.05 13.49 -4.50
CA ILE A 280 -8.85 14.69 -3.68
C ILE A 280 -8.03 14.34 -2.44
N PHE A 281 -8.34 13.22 -1.78
CA PHE A 281 -7.58 12.73 -0.64
C PHE A 281 -6.12 12.50 -0.99
N ALA A 282 -5.84 11.81 -2.10
CA ALA A 282 -4.50 11.52 -2.58
C ALA A 282 -3.73 12.81 -2.92
N PHE A 283 -4.39 13.78 -3.57
CA PHE A 283 -3.77 15.06 -3.90
C PHE A 283 -3.34 15.84 -2.65
N ILE A 284 -4.21 15.91 -1.63
CA ILE A 284 -3.90 16.63 -0.40
C ILE A 284 -2.85 15.87 0.43
N VAL A 285 -3.04 14.57 0.66
CA VAL A 285 -2.17 13.80 1.58
C VAL A 285 -0.84 13.48 0.92
N ALA A 286 -0.83 12.83 -0.25
CA ALA A 286 0.42 12.50 -0.94
C ALA A 286 1.12 13.76 -1.45
N GLY A 287 0.39 14.64 -2.13
CA GLY A 287 0.91 15.93 -2.59
C GLY A 287 1.54 16.71 -1.44
N GLY A 288 0.85 16.79 -0.31
CA GLY A 288 1.33 17.43 0.90
C GLY A 288 2.58 16.78 1.50
N CYS A 289 2.63 15.44 1.58
CA CYS A 289 3.79 14.74 2.12
C CYS A 289 5.06 15.00 1.29
N TYR A 290 5.00 14.83 -0.03
CA TYR A 290 6.15 15.05 -0.89
C TYR A 290 6.53 16.53 -1.00
N PHE A 291 5.55 17.43 -1.02
CA PHE A 291 5.79 18.87 -0.95
C PHE A 291 6.52 19.26 0.33
N LEU A 292 6.07 18.76 1.48
CA LEU A 292 6.75 18.96 2.78
C LEU A 292 8.18 18.45 2.74
N GLY A 293 8.37 17.21 2.26
CA GLY A 293 9.69 16.58 2.13
C GLY A 293 10.66 17.39 1.28
N GLY A 294 10.17 18.11 0.27
CA GLY A 294 10.97 18.97 -0.61
C GLY A 294 11.77 20.07 0.11
N PHE A 295 11.36 20.43 1.33
CA PHE A 295 12.07 21.37 2.18
C PHE A 295 13.06 20.70 3.16
N GLY A 296 13.26 19.39 3.07
CA GLY A 296 14.12 18.63 3.98
C GLY A 296 15.56 19.13 4.03
N ARG A 297 16.08 19.67 2.92
CA ARG A 297 17.44 20.25 2.86
C ARG A 297 17.62 21.56 3.62
N LEU A 298 16.57 22.17 4.12
CA LEU A 298 16.65 23.35 5.00
C LEU A 298 16.93 22.97 6.47
N TYR A 299 17.07 21.68 6.76
CA TYR A 299 17.32 21.14 8.09
C TYR A 299 18.59 20.29 8.10
N ASP A 300 19.27 20.25 9.23
CA ASP A 300 20.50 19.48 9.38
C ASP A 300 20.22 17.98 9.26
N PRO A 301 20.94 17.27 8.36
CA PRO A 301 20.72 15.84 8.18
C PRO A 301 21.30 15.06 9.35
N VAL A 302 20.56 14.04 9.79
CA VAL A 302 21.09 13.04 10.74
C VAL A 302 22.02 12.10 9.99
N ILE A 303 23.25 11.98 10.47
CA ILE A 303 24.24 11.05 9.91
C ILE A 303 24.19 9.73 10.68
N ASN A 304 24.07 8.63 9.96
CA ASN A 304 24.11 7.30 10.55
C ASN A 304 25.56 7.01 11.02
N PRO A 305 25.79 6.79 12.35
CA PRO A 305 27.13 6.60 12.88
C PRO A 305 27.83 5.35 12.33
N ALA A 306 27.09 4.31 11.98
CA ALA A 306 27.65 3.05 11.49
C ALA A 306 28.11 3.12 10.02
N THR A 307 27.49 3.98 9.21
CA THR A 307 27.74 4.03 7.75
C THR A 307 28.37 5.34 7.29
N GLY A 308 28.38 6.40 8.12
CA GLY A 308 28.79 7.76 7.76
C GLY A 308 27.90 8.43 6.71
N LYS A 309 26.74 7.83 6.38
CA LYS A 309 25.81 8.33 5.36
C LYS A 309 24.57 8.98 5.99
N ILE A 310 23.87 9.79 5.20
CA ILE A 310 22.61 10.42 5.62
C ILE A 310 21.57 9.35 5.95
N ALA A 311 20.96 9.47 7.12
CA ALA A 311 19.83 8.66 7.56
C ALA A 311 18.52 9.24 6.97
N PHE A 312 18.18 8.87 5.74
CA PHE A 312 17.04 9.42 5.01
C PHE A 312 15.70 9.32 5.77
N ASP A 313 15.51 8.24 6.53
CA ASP A 313 14.29 8.01 7.32
C ASP A 313 14.21 8.94 8.56
N SER A 314 15.24 9.71 8.84
CA SER A 314 15.29 10.71 9.93
C SER A 314 15.09 12.15 9.46
N ILE A 315 15.02 12.41 8.14
CA ILE A 315 14.91 13.76 7.59
C ILE A 315 13.59 14.42 7.99
N VAL A 316 12.46 13.77 7.71
CA VAL A 316 11.15 14.33 8.10
C VAL A 316 11.02 14.42 9.63
N PRO A 317 11.36 13.40 10.43
CA PRO A 317 11.44 13.56 11.87
C PRO A 317 12.23 14.78 12.31
N SER A 318 13.42 15.07 11.76
CA SER A 318 14.24 16.23 12.16
C SER A 318 13.56 17.58 11.85
N MET A 319 12.79 17.66 10.75
CA MET A 319 11.99 18.86 10.43
C MET A 319 10.90 19.16 11.47
N LEU A 320 10.46 18.16 12.22
CA LEU A 320 9.33 18.21 13.13
C LEU A 320 9.73 18.45 14.61
N VAL A 321 10.99 18.19 14.95
CA VAL A 321 11.49 18.30 16.35
C VAL A 321 11.29 19.69 16.92
N THR A 322 11.39 20.73 16.09
CA THR A 322 11.29 22.14 16.51
C THR A 322 9.86 22.63 16.69
N LEU A 323 8.86 21.80 16.36
CA LEU A 323 7.46 22.17 16.45
C LEU A 323 6.95 22.16 17.90
N PRO A 324 5.96 22.98 18.24
CA PRO A 324 5.28 22.95 19.54
C PRO A 324 4.68 21.56 19.84
N ASP A 325 4.62 21.20 21.13
CA ASP A 325 4.11 19.88 21.61
C ASP A 325 2.74 19.47 21.06
N VAL A 326 1.83 20.42 20.86
CA VAL A 326 0.49 20.17 20.28
C VAL A 326 0.61 19.74 18.82
N LEU A 327 1.48 20.38 18.04
CA LEU A 327 1.71 20.01 16.64
C LEU A 327 2.45 18.66 16.51
N ILE A 328 3.40 18.38 17.41
CA ILE A 328 4.03 17.05 17.46
C ILE A 328 2.98 15.98 17.78
N ALA A 329 2.05 16.24 18.70
CA ALA A 329 0.94 15.32 18.96
C ALA A 329 0.08 15.06 17.72
N LEU A 330 -0.23 16.11 16.96
CA LEU A 330 -0.99 16.01 15.71
C LEU A 330 -0.23 15.19 14.65
N VAL A 331 1.10 15.42 14.52
CA VAL A 331 1.96 14.61 13.63
C VAL A 331 1.96 13.15 14.03
N VAL A 332 2.09 12.86 15.32
CA VAL A 332 2.04 11.48 15.83
C VAL A 332 0.70 10.83 15.47
N LEU A 333 -0.43 11.51 15.67
CA LEU A 333 -1.75 11.01 15.29
C LEU A 333 -1.88 10.82 13.78
N LEU A 334 -1.34 11.74 12.96
CA LEU A 334 -1.34 11.63 11.51
C LEU A 334 -0.61 10.35 11.06
N VAL A 335 0.62 10.14 11.55
CA VAL A 335 1.44 9.00 11.12
C VAL A 335 0.94 7.68 11.71
N LEU A 336 0.39 7.71 12.95
CA LEU A 336 -0.35 6.57 13.51
C LEU A 336 -1.52 6.18 12.61
N SER A 337 -2.35 7.16 12.26
CA SER A 337 -3.50 6.96 11.37
C SER A 337 -3.08 6.34 10.04
N ALA A 338 -2.11 6.95 9.38
CA ALA A 338 -1.60 6.48 8.10
C ALA A 338 -1.03 5.05 8.17
N SER A 339 -0.31 4.74 9.24
CA SER A 339 0.36 3.45 9.37
C SER A 339 -0.58 2.33 9.79
N MET A 340 -1.49 2.59 10.74
CA MET A 340 -2.41 1.56 11.23
C MET A 340 -3.37 1.10 10.14
N SER A 341 -3.86 2.01 9.27
CA SER A 341 -4.72 1.66 8.13
C SER A 341 -3.99 0.76 7.12
N THR A 342 -2.75 1.12 6.79
CA THR A 342 -1.92 0.32 5.88
C THR A 342 -1.59 -1.04 6.49
N LEU A 343 -1.12 -1.09 7.75
CA LEU A 343 -0.81 -2.34 8.44
C LEU A 343 -2.01 -3.29 8.50
N ALA A 344 -3.21 -2.76 8.80
CA ALA A 344 -4.42 -3.55 8.79
C ALA A 344 -4.70 -4.20 7.44
N SER A 345 -4.57 -3.42 6.37
CA SER A 345 -4.80 -3.90 5.01
C SER A 345 -3.77 -4.95 4.57
N LEU A 346 -2.49 -4.75 4.90
CA LEU A 346 -1.40 -5.69 4.59
C LEU A 346 -1.60 -7.03 5.30
N VAL A 347 -1.84 -6.96 6.60
CA VAL A 347 -1.99 -8.14 7.46
C VAL A 347 -3.24 -8.93 7.11
N LEU A 348 -4.37 -8.24 6.85
CA LEU A 348 -5.62 -8.88 6.45
C LEU A 348 -5.48 -9.54 5.07
N THR A 349 -4.87 -8.87 4.10
CA THR A 349 -4.66 -9.42 2.76
C THR A 349 -3.73 -10.63 2.79
N SER A 350 -2.59 -10.53 3.50
CA SER A 350 -1.63 -11.61 3.62
C SER A 350 -2.26 -12.86 4.26
N SER A 351 -2.98 -12.70 5.37
CA SER A 351 -3.62 -13.82 6.08
C SER A 351 -4.78 -14.43 5.30
N SER A 352 -5.59 -13.61 4.62
CA SER A 352 -6.71 -14.11 3.81
C SER A 352 -6.23 -14.87 2.58
N THR A 353 -5.22 -14.39 1.86
CA THR A 353 -4.66 -15.11 0.70
C THR A 353 -4.06 -16.45 1.10
N MET A 354 -3.28 -16.50 2.20
CA MET A 354 -2.74 -17.76 2.69
C MET A 354 -3.83 -18.75 3.11
N THR A 355 -4.85 -18.26 3.81
CA THR A 355 -5.94 -19.12 4.29
C THR A 355 -6.78 -19.65 3.13
N LEU A 356 -7.27 -18.76 2.27
CA LEU A 356 -8.27 -19.10 1.25
C LEU A 356 -7.66 -19.71 -0.02
N ASP A 357 -6.43 -19.33 -0.36
CA ASP A 357 -5.84 -19.69 -1.64
C ASP A 357 -4.77 -20.79 -1.53
N LEU A 358 -4.20 -21.00 -0.32
CA LEU A 358 -3.22 -22.05 -0.09
C LEU A 358 -3.76 -23.17 0.81
N ILE A 359 -4.29 -22.84 2.01
CA ILE A 359 -4.67 -23.84 3.03
C ILE A 359 -6.05 -24.45 2.72
N TYR A 360 -7.08 -23.59 2.56
CA TYR A 360 -8.46 -24.00 2.25
C TYR A 360 -8.80 -23.71 0.79
N ARG A 361 -8.06 -24.36 -0.11
CA ARG A 361 -8.23 -24.19 -1.53
C ARG A 361 -9.49 -24.92 -2.03
N ASP A 362 -10.63 -24.26 -1.98
CA ASP A 362 -11.87 -24.80 -2.56
C ASP A 362 -11.71 -24.85 -4.08
N LYS A 363 -12.08 -25.98 -4.69
CA LYS A 363 -12.25 -26.08 -6.15
C LYS A 363 -13.52 -25.31 -6.48
N LYS A 364 -13.39 -24.17 -7.14
CA LYS A 364 -14.54 -23.45 -7.65
C LYS A 364 -14.88 -23.95 -9.06
N SER A 365 -16.13 -24.27 -9.25
CA SER A 365 -16.72 -24.44 -10.58
C SER A 365 -16.87 -23.07 -11.25
N LEU A 366 -16.80 -23.01 -12.56
CA LEU A 366 -17.12 -21.79 -13.30
C LEU A 366 -18.61 -21.47 -13.15
N PRO A 367 -19.02 -20.19 -13.26
CA PRO A 367 -20.44 -19.83 -13.25
C PRO A 367 -21.23 -20.67 -14.25
N GLY A 368 -22.28 -21.36 -13.79
CA GLY A 368 -23.12 -22.23 -14.61
C GLY A 368 -22.80 -23.74 -14.56
N GLU A 369 -21.73 -24.15 -13.87
CA GLU A 369 -21.49 -25.56 -13.54
C GLU A 369 -22.23 -25.90 -12.23
N VAL A 370 -23.05 -26.95 -12.26
CA VAL A 370 -23.84 -27.40 -11.08
C VAL A 370 -22.91 -28.09 -10.09
N GLU A 371 -22.81 -27.58 -8.85
CA GLU A 371 -22.20 -28.34 -7.75
C GLU A 371 -23.14 -29.47 -7.33
N ASP A 372 -22.75 -30.72 -7.59
CA ASP A 372 -23.40 -31.90 -7.01
C ASP A 372 -23.02 -32.03 -5.55
N GLY A 373 -23.92 -31.70 -4.66
CA GLY A 373 -23.84 -32.02 -3.22
C GLY A 373 -24.30 -30.89 -2.32
N ALA A 374 -25.53 -31.01 -1.79
CA ALA A 374 -26.01 -30.20 -0.66
C ALA A 374 -25.09 -30.48 0.57
N ILE A 375 -24.15 -29.57 0.82
CA ILE A 375 -23.37 -29.57 2.07
C ILE A 375 -24.32 -29.10 3.17
N ASP A 376 -24.44 -29.89 4.25
CA ASP A 376 -25.23 -29.53 5.42
C ASP A 376 -24.82 -28.12 5.93
N ASP A 377 -25.78 -27.20 6.04
CA ASP A 377 -25.52 -25.80 6.45
C ASP A 377 -24.70 -25.68 7.73
N ILE A 378 -24.87 -26.62 8.66
CA ILE A 378 -24.12 -26.67 9.93
C ILE A 378 -22.64 -27.00 9.69
N VAL A 379 -22.34 -27.85 8.72
CA VAL A 379 -20.95 -28.20 8.38
C VAL A 379 -20.28 -27.03 7.70
N SER A 380 -20.99 -26.34 6.81
CA SER A 380 -20.53 -25.13 6.12
C SER A 380 -20.17 -24.01 7.12
N GLU A 381 -21.04 -23.73 8.11
CA GLU A 381 -20.79 -22.69 9.12
C GLU A 381 -19.56 -23.02 10.00
N LYS A 382 -19.37 -24.28 10.37
CA LYS A 382 -18.18 -24.69 11.14
C LYS A 382 -16.88 -24.51 10.35
N VAL A 383 -16.90 -24.81 9.06
CA VAL A 383 -15.74 -24.63 8.17
C VAL A 383 -15.40 -23.14 8.02
N GLU A 384 -16.42 -22.30 7.78
CA GLU A 384 -16.23 -20.85 7.68
C GLU A 384 -15.61 -20.25 8.96
N ARG A 385 -16.10 -20.65 10.13
CA ARG A 385 -15.54 -20.22 11.42
C ARG A 385 -14.08 -20.68 11.58
N ARG A 386 -13.72 -21.90 11.15
CA ARG A 386 -12.34 -22.40 11.18
C ARG A 386 -11.44 -21.57 10.26
N LYS A 387 -11.88 -21.24 9.06
CA LYS A 387 -11.13 -20.36 8.12
C LYS A 387 -10.80 -19.02 8.79
N VAL A 388 -11.78 -18.38 9.46
CA VAL A 388 -11.55 -17.13 10.20
C VAL A 388 -10.55 -17.29 11.35
N VAL A 389 -10.61 -18.40 12.10
CA VAL A 389 -9.63 -18.67 13.17
C VAL A 389 -8.22 -18.83 12.60
N VAL A 390 -8.07 -19.57 11.49
CA VAL A 390 -6.76 -19.75 10.82
C VAL A 390 -6.24 -18.40 10.31
N MET A 391 -7.09 -17.54 9.74
CA MET A 391 -6.68 -16.18 9.34
C MET A 391 -6.12 -15.40 10.55
N ARG A 392 -6.78 -15.45 11.70
CA ARG A 392 -6.32 -14.76 12.92
C ARG A 392 -4.96 -15.27 13.41
N VAL A 393 -4.71 -16.58 13.33
CA VAL A 393 -3.40 -17.17 13.66
C VAL A 393 -2.33 -16.72 12.66
N LEU A 394 -2.66 -16.74 11.37
CA LEU A 394 -1.73 -16.28 10.33
C LEU A 394 -1.44 -14.77 10.41
N ILE A 395 -2.38 -13.96 10.88
CA ILE A 395 -2.14 -12.54 11.22
C ILE A 395 -0.99 -12.42 12.23
N MET A 396 -1.05 -13.16 13.34
CA MET A 396 0.01 -13.11 14.35
C MET A 396 1.35 -13.58 13.81
N PHE A 397 1.35 -14.65 13.03
CA PHE A 397 2.57 -15.19 12.40
C PHE A 397 3.20 -14.19 11.41
N PHE A 398 2.39 -13.59 10.56
CA PHE A 398 2.83 -12.57 9.60
C PHE A 398 3.41 -11.33 10.30
N ILE A 399 2.74 -10.85 11.34
CA ILE A 399 3.22 -9.73 12.16
C ILE A 399 4.55 -10.08 12.82
N ALA A 400 4.70 -11.28 13.38
CA ALA A 400 5.93 -11.70 14.03
C ALA A 400 7.14 -11.70 13.07
N ILE A 401 6.97 -12.23 11.85
CA ILE A 401 8.04 -12.22 10.84
C ILE A 401 8.36 -10.78 10.43
N SER A 402 7.34 -9.94 10.18
CA SER A 402 7.54 -8.55 9.81
C SER A 402 8.23 -7.74 10.90
N LEU A 403 7.92 -8.04 12.17
CA LEU A 403 8.55 -7.45 13.35
C LEU A 403 10.05 -7.78 13.40
N LEU A 404 10.44 -9.04 13.15
CA LEU A 404 11.86 -9.44 13.15
C LEU A 404 12.68 -8.65 12.11
N ILE A 405 12.11 -8.39 10.93
CA ILE A 405 12.77 -7.56 9.91
C ILE A 405 12.78 -6.09 10.33
N ALA A 406 11.69 -5.59 10.93
CA ALA A 406 11.60 -4.20 11.35
C ALA A 406 12.57 -3.86 12.49
N LEU A 407 12.88 -4.81 13.38
CA LEU A 407 13.87 -4.62 14.45
C LEU A 407 15.29 -4.38 13.90
N ASN A 408 15.64 -5.01 12.78
CA ASN A 408 16.93 -4.85 12.12
C ASN A 408 16.73 -4.69 10.60
N PRO A 409 16.25 -3.52 10.14
CA PRO A 409 15.94 -3.32 8.73
C PRO A 409 17.22 -3.38 7.89
N PRO A 410 17.26 -4.21 6.82
CA PRO A 410 18.47 -4.41 6.01
C PRO A 410 18.82 -3.19 5.15
N THR A 411 17.88 -2.27 4.94
CA THR A 411 18.06 -1.07 4.12
C THR A 411 17.02 0.01 4.48
N PHE A 412 17.13 1.19 3.85
CA PHE A 412 16.14 2.27 4.00
C PHE A 412 14.74 1.86 3.56
N ILE A 413 13.73 2.48 4.17
CA ILE A 413 12.31 2.20 3.92
C ILE A 413 11.96 2.24 2.43
N ALA A 414 12.43 3.26 1.70
CA ALA A 414 12.13 3.39 0.28
C ALA A 414 12.70 2.26 -0.60
N GLN A 415 13.86 1.69 -0.24
CA GLN A 415 14.43 0.55 -0.94
C GLN A 415 13.68 -0.75 -0.64
N LEU A 416 13.27 -0.97 0.62
CA LEU A 416 12.39 -2.09 0.99
C LEU A 416 11.09 -2.06 0.18
N MET A 417 10.53 -0.85 -0.03
CA MET A 417 9.35 -0.68 -0.87
C MET A 417 9.62 -0.96 -2.34
N GLY A 418 10.76 -0.53 -2.87
CA GLY A 418 11.17 -0.83 -4.24
C GLY A 418 11.22 -2.33 -4.52
N ILE A 419 11.75 -3.12 -3.58
CA ILE A 419 11.79 -4.59 -3.65
C ILE A 419 10.38 -5.17 -3.54
N SER A 420 9.62 -4.79 -2.52
CA SER A 420 8.27 -5.33 -2.28
C SER A 420 7.32 -5.01 -3.44
N TRP A 421 7.20 -3.74 -3.79
CA TRP A 421 6.28 -3.29 -4.85
C TRP A 421 6.75 -3.72 -6.22
N GLY A 422 8.07 -3.75 -6.46
CA GLY A 422 8.66 -4.26 -7.71
C GLY A 422 8.27 -5.70 -7.98
N ALA A 423 8.39 -6.57 -6.97
CA ALA A 423 8.00 -7.97 -7.10
C ALA A 423 6.47 -8.14 -7.22
N LEU A 424 5.69 -7.51 -6.34
CA LEU A 424 4.23 -7.65 -6.32
C LEU A 424 3.57 -7.05 -7.55
N ALA A 425 3.75 -5.76 -7.76
CA ALA A 425 3.09 -5.09 -8.88
C ALA A 425 3.76 -5.43 -10.22
N GLY A 426 5.07 -5.72 -10.23
CA GLY A 426 5.74 -6.25 -11.42
C GLY A 426 5.19 -7.59 -11.88
N ALA A 427 4.77 -8.46 -10.94
CA ALA A 427 4.13 -9.73 -11.26
C ALA A 427 2.63 -9.57 -11.58
N PHE A 428 1.90 -8.74 -10.84
CA PHE A 428 0.44 -8.76 -10.83
C PHE A 428 -0.24 -7.70 -11.68
N LEU A 429 0.36 -6.50 -11.83
CA LEU A 429 -0.26 -5.35 -12.48
C LEU A 429 -0.74 -5.65 -13.90
N ALA A 430 0.19 -6.08 -14.76
CA ALA A 430 -0.11 -6.32 -16.17
C ALA A 430 -1.10 -7.46 -16.38
N PRO A 431 -0.93 -8.67 -15.80
CA PRO A 431 -1.86 -9.76 -16.01
C PRO A 431 -3.23 -9.50 -15.35
N PHE A 432 -3.30 -8.76 -14.24
CA PHE A 432 -4.56 -8.37 -13.64
C PHE A 432 -5.31 -7.38 -14.53
N MET A 433 -4.67 -6.26 -14.89
CA MET A 433 -5.31 -5.23 -15.70
C MET A 433 -5.69 -5.75 -17.08
N LEU A 434 -4.78 -6.41 -17.80
CA LEU A 434 -5.09 -7.00 -19.10
C LEU A 434 -6.12 -8.13 -18.98
N GLY A 435 -6.10 -8.91 -17.88
CA GLY A 435 -7.10 -9.94 -17.60
C GLY A 435 -8.53 -9.42 -17.48
N LEU A 436 -8.71 -8.18 -17.01
CA LEU A 436 -10.01 -7.49 -16.94
C LEU A 436 -10.49 -6.96 -18.29
N TYR A 437 -9.57 -6.63 -19.20
CA TYR A 437 -9.88 -5.91 -20.43
C TYR A 437 -9.74 -6.78 -21.69
N TRP A 438 -8.75 -7.64 -21.75
CA TRP A 438 -8.38 -8.38 -22.96
C TRP A 438 -8.67 -9.86 -22.83
N ARG A 439 -9.53 -10.35 -23.70
CA ARG A 439 -9.91 -11.77 -23.78
C ARG A 439 -8.77 -12.68 -24.22
N GLY A 440 -7.75 -12.12 -24.89
CA GLY A 440 -6.63 -12.84 -25.47
C GLY A 440 -5.50 -13.21 -24.51
N VAL A 441 -5.55 -12.79 -23.24
CA VAL A 441 -4.54 -13.15 -22.24
C VAL A 441 -4.54 -14.66 -21.99
N THR A 442 -3.36 -15.26 -21.97
CA THR A 442 -3.18 -16.70 -21.80
C THR A 442 -2.61 -17.03 -20.42
N THR A 443 -2.83 -18.25 -19.94
CA THR A 443 -2.25 -18.75 -18.69
C THR A 443 -0.73 -18.67 -18.69
N ALA A 444 -0.10 -19.02 -19.81
CA ALA A 444 1.37 -18.96 -19.96
C ALA A 444 1.92 -17.53 -19.86
N SER A 445 1.18 -16.52 -20.35
CA SER A 445 1.61 -15.12 -20.24
C SER A 445 1.56 -14.59 -18.81
N VAL A 446 0.63 -15.09 -18.00
CA VAL A 446 0.57 -14.74 -16.56
C VAL A 446 1.75 -15.34 -15.82
N TRP A 447 2.09 -16.64 -16.09
CA TRP A 447 3.28 -17.26 -15.55
C TRP A 447 4.56 -16.52 -15.94
N ALA A 448 4.67 -16.12 -17.21
CA ALA A 448 5.82 -15.35 -17.69
C ALA A 448 5.95 -14.00 -16.96
N CYS A 449 4.83 -13.33 -16.66
CA CYS A 449 4.83 -12.07 -15.92
C CYS A 449 5.20 -12.28 -14.44
N PHE A 450 4.76 -13.37 -13.81
CA PHE A 450 5.17 -13.70 -12.44
C PHE A 450 6.69 -13.92 -12.36
N VAL A 451 7.24 -14.69 -13.32
CA VAL A 451 8.69 -14.90 -13.41
C VAL A 451 9.43 -13.60 -13.71
N TRP A 452 8.90 -12.75 -14.59
CA TRP A 452 9.46 -11.44 -14.90
C TRP A 452 9.53 -10.53 -13.67
N GLY A 453 8.41 -10.25 -13.00
CA GLY A 453 8.33 -9.30 -11.90
C GLY A 453 9.13 -9.74 -10.68
N VAL A 454 8.92 -11.00 -10.24
CA VAL A 454 9.65 -11.57 -9.11
C VAL A 454 11.11 -11.81 -9.47
N GLY A 455 11.37 -12.42 -10.63
CA GLY A 455 12.72 -12.77 -11.08
C GLY A 455 13.63 -11.54 -11.22
N LEU A 456 13.15 -10.50 -11.91
CA LEU A 456 13.93 -9.27 -12.08
C LEU A 456 14.28 -8.64 -10.72
N THR A 457 13.30 -8.55 -9.82
CA THR A 457 13.50 -7.93 -8.50
C THR A 457 14.45 -8.76 -7.63
N VAL A 458 14.25 -10.08 -7.57
CA VAL A 458 15.08 -10.99 -6.76
C VAL A 458 16.50 -11.08 -7.30
N VAL A 459 16.67 -11.22 -8.62
CA VAL A 459 18.00 -11.26 -9.25
C VAL A 459 18.74 -9.94 -8.98
N ASN A 460 18.09 -8.78 -9.19
CA ASN A 460 18.71 -7.49 -8.88
C ASN A 460 19.20 -7.41 -7.43
N MET A 461 18.39 -7.92 -6.48
CA MET A 461 18.78 -7.96 -5.08
C MET A 461 19.97 -8.88 -4.82
N LEU A 462 19.98 -10.10 -5.39
CA LEU A 462 21.03 -11.09 -5.16
C LEU A 462 22.40 -10.67 -5.72
N ILE A 463 22.42 -9.91 -6.81
CA ILE A 463 23.69 -9.39 -7.41
C ILE A 463 24.11 -8.03 -6.85
N GLY A 464 23.52 -7.63 -5.70
CA GLY A 464 23.92 -6.42 -4.95
C GLY A 464 23.26 -5.12 -5.42
N ASN A 465 22.10 -5.19 -6.08
CA ASN A 465 21.31 -4.03 -6.55
C ASN A 465 22.06 -3.11 -7.54
N PRO A 466 22.63 -3.62 -8.65
CA PRO A 466 23.25 -2.77 -9.65
C PRO A 466 22.27 -1.75 -10.25
N ILE A 467 20.98 -2.11 -10.33
CA ILE A 467 19.88 -1.18 -10.60
C ILE A 467 19.29 -0.78 -9.26
N ASN A 468 19.13 0.52 -9.02
CA ASN A 468 18.42 0.97 -7.82
C ASN A 468 17.07 0.24 -7.68
N PRO A 469 16.72 -0.34 -6.50
CA PRO A 469 15.49 -1.12 -6.33
C PRO A 469 14.21 -0.41 -6.77
N ILE A 470 14.16 0.92 -6.66
CA ILE A 470 13.03 1.76 -7.10
C ILE A 470 12.89 1.72 -8.62
N ASN A 471 13.98 1.93 -9.35
CA ASN A 471 13.98 1.88 -10.81
C ASN A 471 13.77 0.46 -11.32
N CYS A 472 14.34 -0.55 -10.66
CA CYS A 472 14.10 -1.95 -10.95
C CYS A 472 12.63 -2.30 -10.83
N GLY A 473 11.96 -1.85 -9.77
CA GLY A 473 10.52 -2.03 -9.57
C GLY A 473 9.69 -1.34 -10.67
N ALA A 474 10.05 -0.12 -11.05
CA ALA A 474 9.38 0.59 -12.15
C ALA A 474 9.53 -0.16 -13.49
N ILE A 475 10.72 -0.67 -13.80
CA ILE A 475 10.98 -1.50 -14.98
C ILE A 475 10.17 -2.80 -14.94
N ALA A 476 10.10 -3.46 -13.76
CA ALA A 476 9.32 -4.67 -13.60
C ALA A 476 7.83 -4.44 -13.92
N MET A 477 7.25 -3.34 -13.43
CA MET A 477 5.84 -2.99 -13.64
C MET A 477 5.53 -2.67 -15.11
N VAL A 478 6.32 -1.79 -15.72
CA VAL A 478 6.10 -1.36 -17.11
C VAL A 478 6.41 -2.51 -18.07
N GLY A 479 7.50 -3.24 -17.85
CA GLY A 479 7.91 -4.37 -18.66
C GLY A 479 6.96 -5.57 -18.59
N GLY A 480 6.15 -5.70 -17.54
CA GLY A 480 5.09 -6.71 -17.43
C GLY A 480 4.07 -6.64 -18.57
N PHE A 481 3.71 -5.43 -19.05
CA PHE A 481 2.73 -5.27 -20.13
C PHE A 481 3.21 -5.89 -21.47
N PRO A 482 4.39 -5.53 -22.01
CA PRO A 482 4.90 -6.19 -23.21
C PRO A 482 5.13 -7.70 -23.02
N VAL A 483 5.55 -8.15 -21.82
CA VAL A 483 5.70 -9.59 -21.54
C VAL A 483 4.37 -10.32 -21.67
N VAL A 484 3.31 -9.85 -21.01
CA VAL A 484 1.98 -10.47 -21.11
C VAL A 484 1.47 -10.41 -22.55
N TRP A 485 1.61 -9.28 -23.21
CA TRP A 485 1.15 -9.11 -24.58
C TRP A 485 1.86 -10.05 -25.55
N LEU A 486 3.19 -10.03 -25.59
CA LEU A 486 3.99 -10.85 -26.51
C LEU A 486 3.76 -12.33 -26.27
N VAL A 487 3.88 -12.82 -25.01
CA VAL A 487 3.70 -14.24 -24.72
C VAL A 487 2.28 -14.70 -25.06
N SER A 488 1.26 -13.84 -24.85
CA SER A 488 -0.11 -14.17 -25.24
C SER A 488 -0.30 -14.36 -26.74
N LEU A 489 0.50 -13.72 -27.58
CA LEU A 489 0.39 -13.89 -29.04
C LEU A 489 0.85 -15.28 -29.51
N PHE A 490 1.84 -15.88 -28.85
CA PHE A 490 2.49 -17.11 -29.26
C PHE A 490 2.06 -18.36 -28.47
N THR A 491 1.19 -18.19 -27.46
CA THR A 491 0.80 -19.31 -26.59
C THR A 491 -0.67 -19.70 -26.75
N LYS A 492 -1.00 -20.92 -26.32
CA LYS A 492 -2.36 -21.49 -26.44
C LYS A 492 -3.39 -20.63 -25.70
N LYS A 493 -4.41 -20.23 -26.42
CA LYS A 493 -5.55 -19.47 -25.86
C LYS A 493 -6.39 -20.34 -24.93
N LEU A 494 -7.05 -19.69 -23.97
CA LEU A 494 -8.08 -20.34 -23.16
C LEU A 494 -9.28 -20.77 -24.04
N PRO A 495 -10.04 -21.81 -23.61
CA PRO A 495 -11.26 -22.20 -24.31
C PRO A 495 -12.22 -21.02 -24.47
N GLN A 496 -12.80 -20.87 -25.66
CA GLN A 496 -13.66 -19.72 -25.97
C GLN A 496 -14.90 -19.68 -25.08
N GLN A 497 -15.44 -20.83 -24.70
CA GLN A 497 -16.57 -20.94 -23.78
C GLN A 497 -16.20 -20.36 -22.40
N THR A 498 -15.07 -20.77 -21.81
CA THR A 498 -14.57 -20.27 -20.53
C THR A 498 -14.42 -18.73 -20.56
N VAL A 499 -13.80 -18.22 -21.63
CA VAL A 499 -13.58 -16.77 -21.78
C VAL A 499 -14.92 -16.04 -21.93
N SER A 500 -15.87 -16.57 -22.71
CA SER A 500 -17.19 -15.93 -22.90
C SER A 500 -17.97 -15.88 -21.60
N THR A 501 -18.01 -16.96 -20.84
CA THR A 501 -18.69 -17.02 -19.52
C THR A 501 -18.10 -15.99 -18.54
N ILE A 502 -16.78 -15.91 -18.42
CA ILE A 502 -16.12 -14.97 -17.50
C ILE A 502 -16.41 -13.50 -17.88
N PHE A 503 -16.48 -13.17 -19.17
CA PHE A 503 -16.74 -11.81 -19.66
C PHE A 503 -18.24 -11.45 -19.78
N GLU A 504 -19.15 -12.34 -19.45
CA GLU A 504 -20.60 -12.05 -19.42
C GLU A 504 -20.97 -10.93 -18.45
N CYS A 505 -20.22 -10.78 -17.37
CA CYS A 505 -20.41 -9.70 -16.39
C CYS A 505 -20.33 -8.28 -16.97
N TYR A 506 -19.86 -8.11 -18.19
CA TYR A 506 -19.72 -6.79 -18.87
C TYR A 506 -20.79 -6.54 -19.93
N LYS A 507 -21.68 -7.51 -20.20
CA LYS A 507 -22.85 -7.33 -21.06
C LYS A 507 -23.95 -6.59 -20.30
#